data_44d254187dc14910459b31067e968f9a
#
_entry.id   44d254187dc14910459b31067e968f9a
#
_cell.length_a   1.000
_cell.length_b   1.000
_cell.length_c   1.000
_cell.angle_alpha   90.00
_cell.angle_beta   90.00
_cell.angle_gamma   90.00
#
_symmetry.space_group_name_H-M   'P 1'
#
loop_
_entity.id
_entity.type
_entity.pdbx_description
1 polymer ?
#
loop_
_entity_poly.entity_id
_entity_poly.type
_entity_poly.pdbx_seq_one_letter_code
_entity_poly.pdbx_strand_id
1 'polypeptide(L)'
;MKRIGQGVHPVKRLGWVTLISLLVLALGVVWDNWGDLVGPQPDHTALSAPITETQIEQGSYLALAGNCMACHTTRGGTPFAGGRRLDTPYGGVYSSNLTPDPETGLGRWTAQDFWQAMHRGRSPNGRLLAPAFPYNHTSVISRQDSDAILAWLKTLPPVVQAQPAHTLVWPVGTQPALAVWRSLFFEPSPFQPDKSQSAEWNRGAYLVQGLGHCAACHSPRNALGASGAVNDLSGGLMPVANWYAPDLTRDAETGMANTPLPEIVRLLRTGASNTAQTSGPMGEVVQHSLQLLKETDLYAMAVYLQSRAQSTPQPTPAKPQPARISLQVATLGGKVYENQCLQCHGEQGEGMKTGSGEVAYPALAGNRAVLLNDPTNLVQLVLYGGYGPATQGHPRPFGMPPALLDLQDRDIAAVLTHLRTRWGNQASEVTPLQVNRIRAAQGG
;
A
#
# COMPACT_ATOMS: atom_id res chain seq x y z
N MET A 1 5.28 -12.24 -75.44
CA MET A 1 5.79 -11.44 -74.31
C MET A 1 5.01 -11.78 -73.05
N LYS A 2 5.56 -12.64 -72.16
CA LYS A 2 4.97 -12.98 -70.86
C LYS A 2 5.58 -12.04 -69.81
N ARG A 3 4.76 -11.17 -69.21
CA ARG A 3 5.17 -10.37 -68.03
C ARG A 3 5.21 -11.30 -66.82
N ILE A 4 6.41 -11.52 -66.30
CA ILE A 4 6.61 -12.20 -65.02
C ILE A 4 6.24 -11.21 -63.94
N GLY A 5 5.08 -11.39 -63.31
CA GLY A 5 4.69 -10.67 -62.13
C GLY A 5 5.59 -11.12 -60.96
N GLN A 6 6.49 -10.25 -60.51
CA GLN A 6 7.25 -10.47 -59.28
C GLN A 6 6.31 -10.44 -58.10
N GLY A 7 5.83 -11.59 -57.62
CA GLY A 7 5.11 -11.72 -56.36
C GLY A 7 6.03 -11.37 -55.20
N VAL A 8 5.69 -10.33 -54.46
CA VAL A 8 6.39 -9.95 -53.21
C VAL A 8 6.24 -11.13 -52.25
N HIS A 9 7.36 -11.75 -51.85
CA HIS A 9 7.40 -12.91 -50.98
C HIS A 9 6.61 -12.65 -49.69
N PRO A 10 5.75 -13.58 -49.22
CA PRO A 10 4.91 -13.40 -48.02
C PRO A 10 5.73 -13.05 -46.76
N VAL A 11 6.96 -13.55 -46.65
CA VAL A 11 7.89 -13.21 -45.53
C VAL A 11 8.25 -11.74 -45.52
N LYS A 12 8.47 -11.10 -46.68
CA LYS A 12 8.74 -9.66 -46.76
C LYS A 12 7.50 -8.83 -46.33
N ARG A 13 6.30 -9.26 -46.70
CA ARG A 13 5.05 -8.59 -46.28
C ARG A 13 4.84 -8.69 -44.77
N LEU A 14 5.07 -9.85 -44.17
CA LEU A 14 4.97 -10.04 -42.73
C LEU A 14 5.98 -9.16 -42.00
N GLY A 15 7.22 -9.09 -42.47
CA GLY A 15 8.25 -8.22 -41.89
C GLY A 15 7.87 -6.73 -41.93
N TRP A 16 7.29 -6.23 -43.03
CA TRP A 16 6.83 -4.85 -43.14
C TRP A 16 5.62 -4.57 -42.22
N VAL A 17 4.66 -5.48 -42.10
CA VAL A 17 3.50 -5.37 -41.23
C VAL A 17 3.97 -5.27 -39.76
N THR A 18 4.90 -6.14 -39.34
CA THR A 18 5.47 -6.11 -37.99
C THR A 18 6.19 -4.79 -37.72
N LEU A 19 7.02 -4.33 -38.66
CA LEU A 19 7.75 -3.07 -38.52
C LEU A 19 6.81 -1.86 -38.40
N ILE A 20 5.77 -1.80 -39.24
CA ILE A 20 4.76 -0.72 -39.19
C ILE A 20 4.01 -0.78 -37.87
N SER A 21 3.61 -1.97 -37.39
CA SER A 21 2.93 -2.10 -36.10
C SER A 21 3.79 -1.63 -34.93
N LEU A 22 5.08 -1.99 -34.92
CA LEU A 22 6.02 -1.51 -33.90
C LEU A 22 6.21 0.02 -33.97
N LEU A 23 6.27 0.57 -35.17
CA LEU A 23 6.38 2.03 -35.36
C LEU A 23 5.13 2.75 -34.85
N VAL A 24 3.95 2.24 -35.16
CA VAL A 24 2.67 2.80 -34.68
C VAL A 24 2.59 2.75 -33.16
N LEU A 25 2.98 1.61 -32.56
CA LEU A 25 3.04 1.48 -31.10
C LEU A 25 4.04 2.49 -30.50
N ALA A 26 5.23 2.61 -31.07
CA ALA A 26 6.23 3.57 -30.59
C ALA A 26 5.73 5.02 -30.71
N LEU A 27 5.08 5.37 -31.82
CA LEU A 27 4.46 6.69 -32.00
C LEU A 27 3.31 6.92 -30.99
N GLY A 28 2.49 5.90 -30.70
CA GLY A 28 1.48 5.96 -29.65
C GLY A 28 2.06 6.26 -28.28
N VAL A 29 3.11 5.52 -27.88
CA VAL A 29 3.82 5.75 -26.63
C VAL A 29 4.42 7.18 -26.56
N VAL A 30 5.03 7.63 -27.66
CA VAL A 30 5.56 9.01 -27.75
C VAL A 30 4.43 10.02 -27.62
N TRP A 31 3.30 9.82 -28.31
CA TRP A 31 2.13 10.71 -28.26
C TRP A 31 1.56 10.82 -26.84
N ASP A 32 1.30 9.72 -26.17
CA ASP A 32 0.79 9.69 -24.79
C ASP A 32 1.70 10.44 -23.81
N ASN A 33 3.03 10.25 -23.98
CA ASN A 33 3.97 10.93 -23.13
C ASN A 33 4.30 12.37 -23.57
N TRP A 34 4.02 12.72 -24.86
CA TRP A 34 4.25 14.05 -25.42
C TRP A 34 3.22 15.08 -24.95
N GLY A 35 1.94 14.69 -24.86
CA GLY A 35 0.88 15.57 -24.34
C GLY A 35 1.18 16.12 -22.95
N ASP A 36 1.87 15.33 -22.13
CA ASP A 36 2.37 15.75 -20.83
C ASP A 36 3.52 16.77 -20.89
N LEU A 37 4.26 16.81 -22.01
CA LEU A 37 5.38 17.75 -22.21
C LEU A 37 4.92 19.08 -22.80
N VAL A 38 3.85 19.08 -23.63
CA VAL A 38 3.42 20.22 -24.46
C VAL A 38 2.06 20.77 -24.00
N GLY A 39 1.38 20.12 -23.04
CA GLY A 39 0.12 20.62 -22.47
C GLY A 39 0.29 22.03 -21.91
N PRO A 40 -0.80 22.81 -21.80
CA PRO A 40 -0.73 24.16 -21.28
C PRO A 40 0.02 24.16 -19.96
N GLN A 41 1.18 24.82 -19.94
CA GLN A 41 1.95 25.03 -18.72
C GLN A 41 1.02 25.83 -17.80
N PRO A 42 0.66 25.33 -16.62
CA PRO A 42 -0.11 26.13 -15.68
C PRO A 42 0.67 27.42 -15.39
N ASP A 43 -0.07 28.49 -15.32
CA ASP A 43 0.47 29.83 -15.14
C ASP A 43 1.45 29.85 -13.94
N HIS A 44 2.71 30.17 -14.21
CA HIS A 44 3.78 30.26 -13.21
C HIS A 44 3.52 31.36 -12.17
N THR A 45 2.50 32.17 -12.37
CA THR A 45 2.13 33.29 -11.49
C THR A 45 1.45 32.88 -10.19
N ALA A 46 1.01 31.62 -10.04
CA ALA A 46 0.27 31.15 -8.85
C ALA A 46 1.08 31.17 -7.53
N LEU A 47 2.40 31.35 -7.56
CA LEU A 47 3.26 31.47 -6.39
C LEU A 47 3.72 32.90 -6.08
N SER A 48 3.12 33.91 -6.68
CA SER A 48 3.42 35.32 -6.40
C SER A 48 2.84 35.79 -5.06
N ALA A 49 1.95 35.00 -4.45
CA ALA A 49 1.43 35.27 -3.11
C ALA A 49 2.41 34.79 -2.03
N PRO A 50 2.64 35.57 -0.95
CA PRO A 50 3.44 35.11 0.17
C PRO A 50 2.88 33.81 0.76
N ILE A 51 3.75 32.84 1.03
CA ILE A 51 3.37 31.61 1.72
C ILE A 51 2.87 31.98 3.11
N THR A 52 1.67 31.55 3.45
CA THR A 52 1.05 31.82 4.76
C THR A 52 1.37 30.70 5.77
N GLU A 53 1.35 31.03 7.04
CA GLU A 53 1.51 30.05 8.12
C GLU A 53 0.46 28.93 8.03
N THR A 54 -0.80 29.29 7.76
CA THR A 54 -1.89 28.32 7.54
C THR A 54 -1.59 27.34 6.39
N GLN A 55 -0.95 27.83 5.33
CA GLN A 55 -0.55 26.97 4.20
C GLN A 55 0.56 26.00 4.60
N ILE A 56 1.52 26.45 5.42
CA ILE A 56 2.59 25.59 5.96
C ILE A 56 2.00 24.51 6.88
N GLU A 57 1.09 24.89 7.79
CA GLU A 57 0.42 23.94 8.69
C GLU A 57 -0.39 22.89 7.90
N GLN A 58 -1.14 23.34 6.88
CA GLN A 58 -1.87 22.43 5.99
C GLN A 58 -0.92 21.49 5.26
N GLY A 59 0.19 21.99 4.73
CA GLY A 59 1.20 21.18 4.03
C GLY A 59 1.83 20.14 4.93
N SER A 60 2.17 20.50 6.17
CA SER A 60 2.66 19.59 7.20
C SER A 60 1.66 18.45 7.46
N TYR A 61 0.40 18.80 7.68
CA TYR A 61 -0.67 17.84 7.90
C TYR A 61 -0.88 16.89 6.70
N LEU A 62 -0.86 17.43 5.48
CA LEU A 62 -1.03 16.63 4.26
C LEU A 62 0.17 15.70 4.00
N ALA A 63 1.39 16.17 4.24
CA ALA A 63 2.58 15.32 4.14
C ALA A 63 2.56 14.15 5.14
N LEU A 64 1.98 14.40 6.32
CA LEU A 64 1.75 13.38 7.32
C LEU A 64 0.65 12.40 6.88
N ALA A 65 -0.46 12.90 6.32
CA ALA A 65 -1.51 12.05 5.76
C ALA A 65 -1.00 11.17 4.61
N GLY A 66 -0.07 11.69 3.81
CA GLY A 66 0.62 10.95 2.75
C GLY A 66 1.75 10.04 3.22
N ASN A 67 2.02 10.00 4.53
CA ASN A 67 3.12 9.21 5.11
C ASN A 67 4.46 9.38 4.38
N CYS A 68 4.73 10.60 3.88
CA CYS A 68 5.89 10.87 3.02
C CYS A 68 7.22 10.50 3.69
N MET A 69 7.32 10.73 5.00
CA MET A 69 8.51 10.42 5.79
C MET A 69 8.88 8.94 5.75
N ALA A 70 7.89 8.05 5.72
CA ALA A 70 8.12 6.60 5.73
C ALA A 70 8.97 6.12 4.54
N CYS A 71 8.76 6.70 3.35
CA CYS A 71 9.56 6.38 2.17
C CYS A 71 10.78 7.29 2.03
N HIS A 72 10.68 8.54 2.43
CA HIS A 72 11.73 9.54 2.21
C HIS A 72 12.70 9.72 3.39
N THR A 73 12.83 8.69 4.25
CA THR A 73 13.79 8.66 5.35
C THR A 73 14.42 7.27 5.44
N THR A 74 15.74 7.17 5.40
CA THR A 74 16.44 5.91 5.69
C THR A 74 16.33 5.57 7.17
N ARG A 75 16.40 4.28 7.52
CA ARG A 75 16.40 3.86 8.93
C ARG A 75 17.56 4.52 9.67
N GLY A 76 17.24 5.28 10.72
CA GLY A 76 18.21 6.05 11.51
C GLY A 76 18.78 7.28 10.80
N GLY A 77 18.31 7.62 9.60
CA GLY A 77 18.73 8.81 8.86
C GLY A 77 17.94 10.07 9.21
N THR A 78 18.35 11.19 8.61
CA THR A 78 17.66 12.48 8.80
C THR A 78 16.28 12.44 8.12
N PRO A 79 15.23 12.88 8.80
CA PRO A 79 13.89 12.92 8.23
C PRO A 79 13.84 13.65 6.87
N PHE A 80 13.14 13.09 5.92
CA PHE A 80 12.93 13.60 4.56
C PHE A 80 14.20 13.72 3.68
N ALA A 81 15.37 13.31 4.17
CA ALA A 81 16.61 13.38 3.37
C ALA A 81 16.69 12.30 2.26
N GLY A 82 15.72 11.41 2.16
CA GLY A 82 15.68 10.37 1.12
C GLY A 82 16.68 9.23 1.33
N GLY A 83 17.05 8.56 0.23
CA GLY A 83 18.03 7.48 0.24
C GLY A 83 17.50 6.12 0.71
N ARG A 84 16.24 6.02 1.15
CA ARG A 84 15.63 4.74 1.52
C ARG A 84 15.45 3.87 0.28
N ARG A 85 15.93 2.64 0.36
CA ARG A 85 15.70 1.62 -0.65
C ARG A 85 14.29 1.05 -0.50
N LEU A 86 13.56 1.05 -1.59
CA LEU A 86 12.26 0.42 -1.76
C LEU A 86 12.45 -0.79 -2.67
N ASP A 87 12.30 -1.98 -2.14
CA ASP A 87 12.46 -3.20 -2.91
C ASP A 87 11.24 -3.47 -3.77
N THR A 88 11.49 -3.84 -5.03
CA THR A 88 10.47 -4.26 -6.00
C THR A 88 10.87 -5.62 -6.59
N PRO A 89 9.95 -6.36 -7.23
CA PRO A 89 10.33 -7.59 -7.93
C PRO A 89 11.37 -7.39 -9.05
N TYR A 90 11.65 -6.14 -9.42
CA TYR A 90 12.57 -5.77 -10.50
C TYR A 90 13.86 -5.13 -9.98
N GLY A 91 14.09 -5.10 -8.68
CA GLY A 91 15.22 -4.47 -8.04
C GLY A 91 14.85 -3.30 -7.14
N GLY A 92 15.85 -2.57 -6.65
CA GLY A 92 15.66 -1.50 -5.67
C GLY A 92 15.46 -0.12 -6.33
N VAL A 93 14.47 0.61 -5.83
CA VAL A 93 14.27 2.04 -6.12
C VAL A 93 14.66 2.82 -4.87
N TYR A 94 15.43 3.89 -5.02
CA TYR A 94 15.82 4.75 -3.89
C TYR A 94 14.99 6.01 -3.87
N SER A 95 14.51 6.40 -2.70
CA SER A 95 13.72 7.63 -2.52
C SER A 95 14.58 8.89 -2.66
N SER A 96 13.98 9.96 -3.18
CA SER A 96 14.61 11.26 -3.33
C SER A 96 14.67 12.03 -2.02
N ASN A 97 15.61 12.98 -1.95
CA ASN A 97 15.69 13.98 -0.89
C ASN A 97 14.60 15.04 -1.08
N LEU A 98 13.72 15.18 -0.08
CA LEU A 98 12.63 16.16 -0.05
C LEU A 98 12.99 17.41 0.76
N THR A 99 14.18 17.49 1.35
CA THR A 99 14.62 18.72 2.04
C THR A 99 14.94 19.83 1.04
N PRO A 100 14.96 21.11 1.47
CA PRO A 100 15.21 22.24 0.57
C PRO A 100 16.69 22.44 0.22
N ASP A 101 17.48 21.36 0.21
CA ASP A 101 18.85 21.45 -0.30
C ASP A 101 18.83 21.78 -1.81
N PRO A 102 19.59 22.80 -2.27
CA PRO A 102 19.52 23.26 -3.65
C PRO A 102 20.16 22.31 -4.67
N GLU A 103 21.06 21.43 -4.26
CA GLU A 103 21.77 20.52 -5.17
C GLU A 103 21.14 19.12 -5.19
N THR A 104 20.76 18.60 -4.04
CA THR A 104 20.33 17.21 -3.89
C THR A 104 18.85 17.06 -3.54
N GLY A 105 18.17 18.15 -3.18
CA GLY A 105 16.78 18.16 -2.73
C GLY A 105 15.86 19.05 -3.57
N LEU A 106 14.83 19.60 -2.90
CA LEU A 106 13.79 20.41 -3.54
C LEU A 106 14.10 21.92 -3.57
N GLY A 107 15.30 22.36 -3.16
CA GLY A 107 15.61 23.78 -2.99
C GLY A 107 15.36 24.63 -4.24
N ARG A 108 15.73 24.11 -5.42
CA ARG A 108 15.52 24.79 -6.72
C ARG A 108 14.19 24.50 -7.39
N TRP A 109 13.38 23.56 -6.83
CA TRP A 109 12.13 23.18 -7.46
C TRP A 109 11.08 24.30 -7.32
N THR A 110 10.40 24.57 -8.41
CA THR A 110 9.20 25.42 -8.43
C THR A 110 7.97 24.61 -8.00
N ALA A 111 6.87 25.28 -7.69
CA ALA A 111 5.61 24.60 -7.42
C ALA A 111 5.12 23.82 -8.64
N GLN A 112 5.44 24.28 -9.84
CA GLN A 112 5.11 23.56 -11.06
C GLN A 112 5.92 22.27 -11.20
N ASP A 113 7.21 22.28 -10.87
CA ASP A 113 8.04 21.07 -10.87
C ASP A 113 7.51 20.03 -9.90
N PHE A 114 7.16 20.48 -8.68
CA PHE A 114 6.61 19.60 -7.67
C PHE A 114 5.24 19.04 -8.07
N TRP A 115 4.38 19.89 -8.64
CA TRP A 115 3.11 19.48 -9.22
C TRP A 115 3.29 18.41 -10.31
N GLN A 116 4.22 18.60 -11.24
CA GLN A 116 4.51 17.63 -12.30
C GLN A 116 5.01 16.31 -11.73
N ALA A 117 5.84 16.35 -10.69
CA ALA A 117 6.30 15.14 -10.03
C ALA A 117 5.14 14.37 -9.38
N MET A 118 4.29 15.07 -8.63
CA MET A 118 3.15 14.49 -7.91
C MET A 118 2.06 13.98 -8.85
N HIS A 119 1.71 14.73 -9.89
CA HIS A 119 0.56 14.42 -10.74
C HIS A 119 0.91 13.65 -12.01
N ARG A 120 2.15 13.76 -12.46
CA ARG A 120 2.56 13.15 -13.73
C ARG A 120 3.80 12.27 -13.60
N GLY A 121 4.36 12.11 -12.40
CA GLY A 121 5.57 11.33 -12.19
C GLY A 121 6.74 11.82 -13.05
N ARG A 122 6.91 13.16 -13.19
CA ARG A 122 8.01 13.77 -13.94
C ARG A 122 8.85 14.67 -13.06
N SER A 123 10.16 14.53 -13.15
CA SER A 123 11.11 15.45 -12.53
C SER A 123 11.35 16.69 -13.40
N PRO A 124 11.94 17.79 -12.84
CA PRO A 124 12.15 19.06 -13.58
C PRO A 124 12.96 18.92 -14.86
N ASN A 125 13.85 17.93 -14.94
CA ASN A 125 14.65 17.64 -16.15
C ASN A 125 13.91 16.74 -17.15
N GLY A 126 12.59 16.54 -16.98
CA GLY A 126 11.74 15.78 -17.89
C GLY A 126 11.81 14.25 -17.74
N ARG A 127 12.65 13.72 -16.84
CA ARG A 127 12.75 12.27 -16.62
C ARG A 127 11.47 11.72 -15.95
N LEU A 128 11.06 10.53 -16.38
CA LEU A 128 9.98 9.78 -15.76
C LEU A 128 10.45 9.17 -14.45
N LEU A 129 9.64 9.30 -13.42
CA LEU A 129 9.85 8.69 -12.11
C LEU A 129 9.46 7.22 -12.14
N ALA A 130 10.17 6.41 -11.35
CA ALA A 130 9.80 5.00 -11.16
C ALA A 130 8.44 4.89 -10.45
N PRO A 131 7.53 3.98 -10.88
CA PRO A 131 6.18 3.85 -10.31
C PRO A 131 6.15 3.26 -8.89
N ALA A 132 7.29 3.05 -8.25
CA ALA A 132 7.39 2.86 -6.80
C ALA A 132 6.98 4.15 -6.04
N PHE A 133 7.15 5.32 -6.64
CA PHE A 133 6.46 6.53 -6.21
C PHE A 133 5.02 6.49 -6.74
N PRO A 134 3.99 6.53 -5.88
CA PRO A 134 2.60 6.27 -6.25
C PRO A 134 1.93 7.48 -6.93
N TYR A 135 2.51 7.99 -8.03
CA TYR A 135 2.01 9.19 -8.71
C TYR A 135 0.60 9.02 -9.33
N ASN A 136 0.13 7.80 -9.56
CA ASN A 136 -1.27 7.56 -9.88
C ASN A 136 -2.21 7.97 -8.74
N HIS A 137 -1.81 7.80 -7.48
CA HIS A 137 -2.56 8.25 -6.31
C HIS A 137 -2.35 9.74 -6.05
N THR A 138 -1.12 10.22 -6.10
CA THR A 138 -0.86 11.64 -5.85
C THR A 138 -1.40 12.53 -6.97
N SER A 139 -1.76 11.99 -8.14
CA SER A 139 -2.49 12.72 -9.19
C SER A 139 -3.92 13.12 -8.79
N VAL A 140 -4.46 12.50 -7.74
CA VAL A 140 -5.80 12.79 -7.18
C VAL A 140 -5.83 14.13 -6.43
N ILE A 141 -4.70 14.54 -5.82
CA ILE A 141 -4.68 15.72 -4.94
C ILE A 141 -4.86 17.03 -5.70
N SER A 142 -5.41 18.05 -5.02
CA SER A 142 -5.60 19.37 -5.60
C SER A 142 -4.27 20.11 -5.78
N ARG A 143 -4.23 21.08 -6.69
CA ARG A 143 -3.08 21.97 -6.85
C ARG A 143 -2.76 22.70 -5.54
N GLN A 144 -3.77 23.19 -4.85
CA GLN A 144 -3.64 23.90 -3.59
C GLN A 144 -2.94 23.02 -2.53
N ASP A 145 -3.33 21.75 -2.42
CA ASP A 145 -2.73 20.82 -1.46
C ASP A 145 -1.29 20.45 -1.85
N SER A 146 -1.00 20.27 -3.13
CA SER A 146 0.37 20.06 -3.63
C SER A 146 1.27 21.26 -3.28
N ASP A 147 0.79 22.48 -3.52
CA ASP A 147 1.54 23.70 -3.23
C ASP A 147 1.74 23.89 -1.72
N ALA A 148 0.75 23.52 -0.90
CA ALA A 148 0.88 23.54 0.57
C ALA A 148 1.94 22.55 1.06
N ILE A 149 1.97 21.32 0.53
CA ILE A 149 2.99 20.32 0.87
C ILE A 149 4.39 20.85 0.53
N LEU A 150 4.57 21.41 -0.67
CA LEU A 150 5.87 21.98 -1.07
C LEU A 150 6.27 23.14 -0.16
N ALA A 151 5.32 24.05 0.14
CA ALA A 151 5.57 25.19 1.04
C ALA A 151 6.11 24.72 2.39
N TRP A 152 5.51 23.69 2.98
CA TRP A 152 6.01 23.10 4.21
C TRP A 152 7.36 22.40 4.04
N LEU A 153 7.56 21.59 3.01
CA LEU A 153 8.84 20.90 2.77
C LEU A 153 10.01 21.89 2.63
N LYS A 154 9.75 23.08 2.11
CA LYS A 154 10.75 24.15 2.00
C LYS A 154 11.08 24.82 3.34
N THR A 155 10.33 24.59 4.41
CA THR A 155 10.67 25.05 5.76
C THR A 155 11.60 24.10 6.51
N LEU A 156 11.80 22.88 6.00
CA LEU A 156 12.67 21.90 6.64
C LEU A 156 14.14 22.33 6.60
N PRO A 157 14.99 21.88 7.55
CA PRO A 157 16.43 22.07 7.44
C PRO A 157 16.98 21.42 6.17
N PRO A 158 17.82 22.12 5.37
CA PRO A 158 18.43 21.54 4.19
C PRO A 158 19.44 20.47 4.59
N VAL A 159 19.43 19.34 3.89
CA VAL A 159 20.35 18.21 4.10
C VAL A 159 20.97 17.82 2.76
N VAL A 160 22.30 17.84 2.69
CA VAL A 160 23.01 17.37 1.48
C VAL A 160 23.01 15.85 1.46
N GLN A 161 22.14 15.27 0.64
CA GLN A 161 21.98 13.81 0.49
C GLN A 161 21.67 13.47 -0.95
N ALA A 162 22.68 13.01 -1.69
CA ALA A 162 22.50 12.55 -3.06
C ALA A 162 21.67 11.26 -3.08
N GLN A 163 20.72 11.18 -4.01
CA GLN A 163 19.92 9.97 -4.21
C GLN A 163 20.83 8.89 -4.86
N PRO A 164 20.94 7.68 -4.26
CA PRO A 164 21.61 6.57 -4.89
C PRO A 164 20.96 6.17 -6.22
N ALA A 165 21.74 5.67 -7.16
CA ALA A 165 21.20 5.15 -8.41
C ALA A 165 20.29 3.94 -8.15
N HIS A 166 19.16 3.86 -8.87
CA HIS A 166 18.27 2.71 -8.80
C HIS A 166 18.99 1.44 -9.29
N THR A 167 18.72 0.31 -8.64
CA THR A 167 19.29 -0.99 -8.99
C THR A 167 18.27 -1.89 -9.71
N LEU A 168 17.45 -1.26 -10.58
CA LEU A 168 16.46 -1.96 -11.38
C LEU A 168 17.12 -2.79 -12.49
N VAL A 169 16.56 -4.00 -12.73
CA VAL A 169 17.04 -4.86 -13.83
C VAL A 169 16.79 -4.21 -15.19
N TRP A 170 17.73 -4.37 -16.10
CA TRP A 170 17.55 -3.91 -17.48
C TRP A 170 16.49 -4.75 -18.20
N PRO A 171 15.57 -4.17 -19.01
CA PRO A 171 15.46 -2.74 -19.38
C PRO A 171 14.52 -1.92 -18.46
N VAL A 172 13.94 -2.48 -17.41
CA VAL A 172 12.85 -1.91 -16.60
C VAL A 172 13.19 -0.51 -16.06
N GLY A 173 14.45 -0.27 -15.66
CA GLY A 173 14.88 1.03 -15.15
C GLY A 173 15.13 2.10 -16.23
N THR A 174 14.96 1.79 -17.52
CA THR A 174 15.22 2.73 -18.60
C THR A 174 14.04 3.67 -18.86
N GLN A 175 14.30 4.89 -19.33
CA GLN A 175 13.25 5.86 -19.64
C GLN A 175 12.26 5.35 -20.72
N PRO A 176 12.68 4.68 -21.80
CA PRO A 176 11.74 4.08 -22.75
C PRO A 176 10.82 3.02 -22.12
N ALA A 177 11.35 2.14 -21.25
CA ALA A 177 10.53 1.15 -20.57
C ALA A 177 9.53 1.80 -19.62
N LEU A 178 9.93 2.85 -18.89
CA LEU A 178 9.02 3.64 -18.03
C LEU A 178 7.95 4.35 -18.87
N ALA A 179 8.30 4.86 -20.06
CA ALA A 179 7.31 5.48 -20.96
C ALA A 179 6.26 4.47 -21.43
N VAL A 180 6.68 3.26 -21.82
CA VAL A 180 5.76 2.17 -22.18
C VAL A 180 4.88 1.78 -20.99
N TRP A 181 5.47 1.60 -19.81
CA TRP A 181 4.71 1.25 -18.59
C TRP A 181 3.65 2.32 -18.28
N ARG A 182 4.01 3.60 -18.39
CA ARG A 182 3.07 4.72 -18.18
C ARG A 182 1.90 4.69 -19.16
N SER A 183 2.18 4.55 -20.46
CA SER A 183 1.12 4.49 -21.49
C SER A 183 0.15 3.32 -21.29
N LEU A 184 0.56 2.27 -20.59
CA LEU A 184 -0.28 1.11 -20.32
C LEU A 184 -1.06 1.21 -19.00
N PHE A 185 -0.52 1.88 -17.98
CA PHE A 185 -1.01 1.74 -16.61
C PHE A 185 -1.19 3.05 -15.85
N PHE A 186 -0.86 4.18 -16.44
CA PHE A 186 -1.00 5.47 -15.77
C PHE A 186 -1.98 6.38 -16.53
N GLU A 187 -3.00 6.79 -15.82
CA GLU A 187 -3.92 7.86 -16.25
C GLU A 187 -4.07 8.84 -15.08
N PRO A 188 -3.72 10.13 -15.29
CA PRO A 188 -3.93 11.15 -14.27
C PRO A 188 -5.41 11.24 -13.91
N SER A 189 -5.74 11.11 -12.65
CA SER A 189 -7.12 11.08 -12.15
C SER A 189 -7.35 12.15 -11.09
N PRO A 190 -7.47 13.45 -11.47
CA PRO A 190 -7.79 14.50 -10.51
C PRO A 190 -9.11 14.20 -9.81
N PHE A 191 -9.15 14.41 -8.48
CA PHE A 191 -10.35 14.15 -7.70
C PHE A 191 -11.54 14.99 -8.20
N GLN A 192 -12.66 14.30 -8.41
CA GLN A 192 -13.93 14.92 -8.72
C GLN A 192 -14.93 14.56 -7.62
N PRO A 193 -15.42 15.55 -6.83
CA PRO A 193 -16.42 15.26 -5.82
C PRO A 193 -17.71 14.69 -6.42
N ASP A 194 -18.21 13.63 -5.84
CA ASP A 194 -19.52 13.08 -6.18
C ASP A 194 -20.60 13.90 -5.48
N LYS A 195 -21.39 14.64 -6.28
CA LYS A 195 -22.46 15.52 -5.79
C LYS A 195 -23.64 14.76 -5.16
N SER A 196 -23.73 13.45 -5.38
CA SER A 196 -24.77 12.60 -4.77
C SER A 196 -24.39 12.14 -3.37
N GLN A 197 -23.14 12.32 -2.96
CA GLN A 197 -22.60 11.89 -1.68
C GLN A 197 -22.41 13.05 -0.70
N SER A 198 -22.28 12.73 0.57
CA SER A 198 -22.02 13.74 1.60
C SER A 198 -20.63 14.38 1.50
N ALA A 199 -20.42 15.49 2.19
CA ALA A 199 -19.10 16.12 2.30
C ALA A 199 -18.07 15.21 2.97
N GLU A 200 -18.49 14.49 4.00
CA GLU A 200 -17.65 13.51 4.71
C GLU A 200 -17.23 12.38 3.79
N TRP A 201 -18.16 11.84 3.01
CA TRP A 201 -17.85 10.78 2.04
C TRP A 201 -16.82 11.27 1.02
N ASN A 202 -17.04 12.45 0.43
CA ASN A 202 -16.13 13.05 -0.55
C ASN A 202 -14.75 13.33 0.06
N ARG A 203 -14.69 13.80 1.31
CA ARG A 203 -13.43 14.01 2.02
C ARG A 203 -12.71 12.67 2.26
N GLY A 204 -13.44 11.64 2.68
CA GLY A 204 -12.92 10.30 2.85
C GLY A 204 -12.38 9.70 1.54
N ALA A 205 -13.14 9.83 0.45
CA ALA A 205 -12.72 9.40 -0.88
C ALA A 205 -11.42 10.09 -1.31
N TYR A 206 -11.34 11.41 -1.15
CA TYR A 206 -10.16 12.20 -1.46
C TYR A 206 -8.91 11.72 -0.71
N LEU A 207 -9.04 11.47 0.60
CA LEU A 207 -7.93 11.00 1.42
C LEU A 207 -7.51 9.57 1.08
N VAL A 208 -8.47 8.65 0.96
CA VAL A 208 -8.19 7.22 0.71
C VAL A 208 -7.60 6.99 -0.67
N GLN A 209 -8.12 7.67 -1.71
CA GLN A 209 -7.66 7.51 -3.09
C GLN A 209 -6.38 8.30 -3.36
N GLY A 210 -6.23 9.48 -2.74
CA GLY A 210 -5.10 10.39 -2.91
C GLY A 210 -3.95 10.10 -1.96
N LEU A 211 -3.73 10.98 -0.98
CA LEU A 211 -2.56 10.92 -0.09
C LEU A 211 -2.48 9.65 0.75
N GLY A 212 -3.59 9.10 1.21
CA GLY A 212 -3.62 7.82 1.91
C GLY A 212 -3.21 6.63 1.05
N HIS A 213 -3.28 6.76 -0.27
CA HIS A 213 -2.90 5.77 -1.31
C HIS A 213 -3.21 4.32 -0.92
N CYS A 214 -4.38 4.08 -0.31
CA CYS A 214 -4.72 2.78 0.28
C CYS A 214 -4.69 1.65 -0.76
N ALA A 215 -5.15 1.91 -2.00
CA ALA A 215 -5.09 0.95 -3.09
C ALA A 215 -3.65 0.63 -3.56
N ALA A 216 -2.63 1.40 -3.16
CA ALA A 216 -1.24 1.02 -3.42
C ALA A 216 -0.85 -0.32 -2.75
N CYS A 217 -1.50 -0.68 -1.64
CA CYS A 217 -1.34 -1.98 -0.98
C CYS A 217 -2.60 -2.83 -1.11
N HIS A 218 -3.79 -2.23 -0.95
CA HIS A 218 -5.07 -2.92 -0.90
C HIS A 218 -5.69 -3.17 -2.29
N SER A 219 -4.88 -3.25 -3.37
CA SER A 219 -5.31 -3.74 -4.67
C SER A 219 -4.35 -4.79 -5.22
N PRO A 220 -4.83 -5.71 -6.09
CA PRO A 220 -3.95 -6.70 -6.70
C PRO A 220 -2.96 -6.02 -7.65
N ARG A 221 -1.79 -6.64 -7.81
CA ARG A 221 -0.77 -6.20 -8.77
C ARG A 221 -0.66 -7.18 -9.92
N ASN A 222 -0.54 -6.64 -11.13
CA ASN A 222 -0.26 -7.47 -12.31
C ASN A 222 1.23 -7.85 -12.39
N ALA A 223 1.56 -8.68 -13.38
CA ALA A 223 2.93 -9.14 -13.61
C ALA A 223 3.94 -8.02 -13.95
N LEU A 224 3.49 -6.81 -14.28
CA LEU A 224 4.32 -5.64 -14.52
C LEU A 224 4.32 -4.66 -13.32
N GLY A 225 3.82 -5.09 -12.18
CA GLY A 225 3.83 -4.35 -10.91
C GLY A 225 2.80 -3.23 -10.81
N ALA A 226 1.93 -3.05 -11.82
CA ALA A 226 0.87 -2.06 -11.75
C ALA A 226 -0.25 -2.52 -10.81
N SER A 227 -0.72 -1.61 -9.95
CA SER A 227 -1.92 -1.78 -9.13
C SER A 227 -3.18 -1.50 -9.93
N GLY A 228 -4.34 -1.85 -9.38
CA GLY A 228 -5.64 -1.45 -9.90
C GLY A 228 -5.86 0.07 -9.89
N ALA A 229 -7.07 0.49 -10.21
CA ALA A 229 -7.47 1.91 -10.13
C ALA A 229 -7.31 2.45 -8.70
N VAL A 230 -7.20 3.77 -8.55
CA VAL A 230 -6.99 4.44 -7.24
C VAL A 230 -8.08 4.14 -6.20
N ASN A 231 -9.25 3.70 -6.65
CA ASN A 231 -10.37 3.29 -5.82
C ASN A 231 -10.57 1.76 -5.77
N ASP A 232 -9.66 0.97 -6.35
CA ASP A 232 -9.67 -0.49 -6.23
C ASP A 232 -9.11 -0.90 -4.87
N LEU A 233 -9.96 -1.43 -4.02
CA LEU A 233 -9.65 -1.83 -2.66
C LEU A 233 -9.85 -3.34 -2.46
N SER A 234 -9.74 -4.13 -3.54
CA SER A 234 -10.03 -5.56 -3.58
C SER A 234 -8.94 -6.47 -2.98
N GLY A 235 -7.97 -5.87 -2.31
CA GLY A 235 -6.92 -6.60 -1.61
C GLY A 235 -5.82 -7.14 -2.52
N GLY A 236 -4.74 -7.60 -1.93
CA GLY A 236 -3.65 -8.19 -2.70
C GLY A 236 -2.42 -8.55 -1.89
N LEU A 237 -1.62 -9.45 -2.44
CA LEU A 237 -0.31 -9.79 -1.88
C LEU A 237 0.70 -8.71 -2.29
N MET A 238 1.47 -8.23 -1.33
CA MET A 238 2.64 -7.36 -1.57
C MET A 238 3.87 -8.25 -1.85
N PRO A 239 4.32 -8.37 -3.11
CA PRO A 239 5.21 -9.46 -3.51
C PRO A 239 6.54 -9.51 -2.76
N VAL A 240 7.18 -8.36 -2.52
CA VAL A 240 8.50 -8.31 -1.85
C VAL A 240 8.37 -8.32 -0.35
N ALA A 241 7.40 -7.61 0.18
CA ALA A 241 7.16 -7.58 1.61
C ALA A 241 6.52 -8.88 2.11
N ASN A 242 5.96 -9.68 1.21
CA ASN A 242 5.28 -10.94 1.49
C ASN A 242 4.19 -10.80 2.57
N TRP A 243 3.43 -9.68 2.51
CA TRP A 243 2.27 -9.42 3.34
C TRP A 243 1.02 -9.35 2.48
N TYR A 244 -0.08 -9.87 2.98
CA TYR A 244 -1.39 -9.76 2.33
C TYR A 244 -2.14 -8.54 2.87
N ALA A 245 -2.46 -7.60 1.99
CA ALA A 245 -3.36 -6.50 2.30
C ALA A 245 -4.80 -6.96 2.02
N PRO A 246 -5.69 -7.02 3.03
CA PRO A 246 -7.03 -7.57 2.85
C PRO A 246 -7.90 -6.72 1.91
N ASP A 247 -8.90 -7.37 1.30
CA ASP A 247 -9.95 -6.72 0.53
C ASP A 247 -10.83 -5.87 1.46
N LEU A 248 -10.75 -4.55 1.33
CA LEU A 248 -11.51 -3.60 2.15
C LEU A 248 -12.98 -3.48 1.70
N THR A 249 -13.32 -4.03 0.54
CA THR A 249 -14.69 -4.02 0.00
C THR A 249 -15.45 -5.30 0.32
N ARG A 250 -14.77 -6.36 0.73
CA ARG A 250 -15.37 -7.66 1.02
C ARG A 250 -15.62 -7.83 2.51
N ASP A 251 -16.90 -7.92 2.90
CA ASP A 251 -17.30 -8.06 4.30
C ASP A 251 -16.77 -9.36 4.93
N ALA A 252 -16.62 -10.42 4.16
CA ALA A 252 -16.03 -11.68 4.62
C ALA A 252 -14.59 -11.55 5.11
N GLU A 253 -13.81 -10.57 4.59
CA GLU A 253 -12.43 -10.33 5.03
C GLU A 253 -12.34 -9.31 6.16
N THR A 254 -12.90 -8.12 5.97
CA THR A 254 -12.75 -7.02 6.93
C THR A 254 -13.96 -6.77 7.82
N GLY A 255 -15.14 -7.20 7.41
CA GLY A 255 -16.40 -6.94 8.12
C GLY A 255 -16.82 -5.48 8.11
N MET A 256 -16.22 -4.63 7.27
CA MET A 256 -16.43 -3.18 7.32
C MET A 256 -17.86 -2.75 7.03
N ALA A 257 -18.61 -3.49 6.20
CA ALA A 257 -19.99 -3.16 5.87
C ALA A 257 -20.89 -3.07 7.12
N ASN A 258 -20.62 -3.91 8.11
CA ASN A 258 -21.42 -4.05 9.33
C ASN A 258 -20.72 -3.56 10.61
N THR A 259 -19.45 -3.13 10.50
CA THR A 259 -18.70 -2.61 11.64
C THR A 259 -19.13 -1.18 11.96
N PRO A 260 -19.47 -0.83 13.22
CA PRO A 260 -19.79 0.54 13.59
C PRO A 260 -18.68 1.51 13.22
N LEU A 261 -19.03 2.69 12.69
CA LEU A 261 -18.04 3.71 12.29
C LEU A 261 -17.00 4.05 13.38
N PRO A 262 -17.38 4.18 14.67
CA PRO A 262 -16.40 4.42 15.73
C PRO A 262 -15.35 3.31 15.88
N GLU A 263 -15.71 2.05 15.58
CA GLU A 263 -14.77 0.93 15.60
C GLU A 263 -13.80 0.97 14.42
N ILE A 264 -14.28 1.40 13.23
CA ILE A 264 -13.40 1.62 12.06
C ILE A 264 -12.44 2.77 12.36
N VAL A 265 -12.94 3.88 12.91
CA VAL A 265 -12.10 5.03 13.32
C VAL A 265 -11.04 4.58 14.34
N ARG A 266 -11.44 3.78 15.33
CA ARG A 266 -10.52 3.24 16.34
C ARG A 266 -9.45 2.37 15.69
N LEU A 267 -9.83 1.47 14.78
CA LEU A 267 -8.88 0.62 14.06
C LEU A 267 -7.88 1.46 13.24
N LEU A 268 -8.35 2.48 12.52
CA LEU A 268 -7.48 3.38 11.77
C LEU A 268 -6.54 4.18 12.68
N ARG A 269 -7.02 4.64 13.84
CA ARG A 269 -6.23 5.45 14.78
C ARG A 269 -5.23 4.63 15.59
N THR A 270 -5.63 3.46 16.07
CA THR A 270 -4.85 2.70 17.07
C THR A 270 -4.28 1.40 16.54
N GLY A 271 -4.70 0.98 15.35
CA GLY A 271 -4.36 -0.33 14.78
C GLY A 271 -5.12 -1.50 15.42
N ALA A 272 -6.05 -1.25 16.35
CA ALA A 272 -6.81 -2.29 17.02
C ALA A 272 -8.29 -1.90 17.18
N SER A 273 -9.17 -2.87 17.01
CA SER A 273 -10.61 -2.79 17.30
C SER A 273 -11.02 -4.01 18.12
N ASN A 274 -12.32 -4.17 18.40
CA ASN A 274 -12.81 -5.35 19.13
C ASN A 274 -12.60 -6.65 18.35
N THR A 275 -12.57 -6.59 17.02
CA THR A 275 -12.57 -7.77 16.13
C THR A 275 -11.45 -7.79 15.11
N ALA A 276 -10.56 -6.80 15.11
CA ALA A 276 -9.47 -6.70 14.14
C ALA A 276 -8.23 -6.04 14.75
N GLN A 277 -7.07 -6.39 14.22
CA GLN A 277 -5.80 -5.75 14.55
C GLN A 277 -4.92 -5.65 13.31
N THR A 278 -4.24 -4.52 13.17
CA THR A 278 -3.23 -4.31 12.13
C THR A 278 -1.89 -4.96 12.53
N SER A 279 -1.14 -5.37 11.54
CA SER A 279 0.20 -5.94 11.72
C SER A 279 1.09 -5.59 10.53
N GLY A 280 2.40 -5.81 10.69
CA GLY A 280 3.38 -5.57 9.64
C GLY A 280 3.31 -4.15 9.07
N PRO A 281 3.36 -3.98 7.74
CA PRO A 281 3.37 -2.66 7.10
C PRO A 281 2.18 -1.76 7.47
N MET A 282 0.98 -2.32 7.69
CA MET A 282 -0.18 -1.53 8.11
C MET A 282 0.01 -0.95 9.53
N GLY A 283 0.72 -1.65 10.42
CA GLY A 283 1.09 -1.12 11.73
C GLY A 283 1.98 0.13 11.62
N GLU A 284 2.94 0.13 10.67
CA GLU A 284 3.78 1.32 10.39
C GLU A 284 2.94 2.49 9.87
N VAL A 285 1.95 2.25 8.99
CA VAL A 285 1.04 3.29 8.49
C VAL A 285 0.22 3.90 9.63
N VAL A 286 -0.31 3.08 10.55
CA VAL A 286 -0.99 3.60 11.75
C VAL A 286 -0.03 4.44 12.58
N GLN A 287 1.16 3.92 12.89
CA GLN A 287 2.12 4.56 13.78
C GLN A 287 2.63 5.90 13.26
N HIS A 288 2.91 6.00 11.96
CA HIS A 288 3.58 7.18 11.39
C HIS A 288 2.65 8.15 10.67
N SER A 289 1.39 7.78 10.45
CA SER A 289 0.41 8.60 9.75
C SER A 289 -0.95 8.62 10.44
N LEU A 290 -1.72 7.54 10.39
CA LEU A 290 -3.14 7.56 10.71
C LEU A 290 -3.45 8.01 12.14
N GLN A 291 -2.66 7.60 13.15
CA GLN A 291 -2.89 8.02 14.53
C GLN A 291 -2.81 9.54 14.74
N LEU A 292 -2.12 10.25 13.85
CA LEU A 292 -1.86 11.68 13.93
C LEU A 292 -2.88 12.51 13.13
N LEU A 293 -3.78 11.86 12.40
CA LEU A 293 -4.82 12.54 11.65
C LEU A 293 -5.93 13.06 12.57
N LYS A 294 -6.59 14.13 12.13
CA LYS A 294 -7.78 14.68 12.78
C LYS A 294 -8.88 13.63 12.82
N GLU A 295 -9.63 13.58 13.90
CA GLU A 295 -10.73 12.63 14.05
C GLU A 295 -11.78 12.77 12.94
N THR A 296 -12.04 13.99 12.51
CA THR A 296 -12.95 14.28 11.40
C THR A 296 -12.49 13.64 10.09
N ASP A 297 -11.19 13.60 9.82
CA ASP A 297 -10.65 12.97 8.61
C ASP A 297 -10.64 11.44 8.72
N LEU A 298 -10.32 10.88 9.89
CA LEU A 298 -10.45 9.44 10.13
C LEU A 298 -11.91 8.98 10.02
N TYR A 299 -12.86 9.78 10.52
CA TYR A 299 -14.29 9.50 10.39
C TYR A 299 -14.71 9.57 8.92
N ALA A 300 -14.29 10.57 8.17
CA ALA A 300 -14.53 10.68 6.74
C ALA A 300 -14.00 9.46 5.96
N MET A 301 -12.77 9.03 6.27
CA MET A 301 -12.21 7.80 5.69
C MET A 301 -13.04 6.57 6.04
N ALA A 302 -13.50 6.44 7.30
CA ALA A 302 -14.35 5.33 7.74
C ALA A 302 -15.70 5.31 6.99
N VAL A 303 -16.35 6.47 6.81
CA VAL A 303 -17.59 6.62 6.03
C VAL A 303 -17.38 6.15 4.59
N TYR A 304 -16.32 6.59 3.94
CA TYR A 304 -16.01 6.17 2.58
C TYR A 304 -15.75 4.67 2.49
N LEU A 305 -14.87 4.12 3.32
CA LEU A 305 -14.51 2.69 3.30
C LEU A 305 -15.73 1.81 3.58
N GLN A 306 -16.56 2.17 4.56
CA GLN A 306 -17.78 1.43 4.86
C GLN A 306 -18.76 1.44 3.68
N SER A 307 -18.95 2.59 3.03
CA SER A 307 -19.83 2.70 1.87
C SER A 307 -19.34 1.84 0.70
N ARG A 308 -18.02 1.73 0.50
CA ARG A 308 -17.44 0.84 -0.50
C ARG A 308 -17.72 -0.63 -0.20
N ALA A 309 -17.59 -1.03 1.07
CA ALA A 309 -17.91 -2.40 1.49
C ALA A 309 -19.41 -2.72 1.34
N GLN A 310 -20.29 -1.76 1.63
CA GLN A 310 -21.74 -1.92 1.49
C GLN A 310 -22.21 -1.95 0.04
N SER A 311 -21.59 -1.17 -0.84
CA SER A 311 -21.96 -1.08 -2.25
C SER A 311 -21.39 -2.19 -3.14
N THR A 312 -20.37 -2.93 -2.66
CA THR A 312 -19.78 -4.03 -3.41
C THR A 312 -20.62 -5.28 -3.28
N PRO A 313 -21.05 -5.94 -4.38
CA PRO A 313 -21.75 -7.19 -4.31
C PRO A 313 -20.96 -8.23 -3.53
N GLN A 314 -21.55 -8.72 -2.44
CA GLN A 314 -20.92 -9.75 -1.62
C GLN A 314 -21.17 -11.13 -2.25
N PRO A 315 -20.14 -11.98 -2.38
CA PRO A 315 -20.37 -13.35 -2.79
C PRO A 315 -21.30 -14.03 -1.77
N THR A 316 -22.24 -14.81 -2.28
CA THR A 316 -23.08 -15.62 -1.39
C THR A 316 -22.19 -16.43 -0.46
N PRO A 317 -22.35 -16.32 0.86
CA PRO A 317 -21.54 -17.09 1.78
C PRO A 317 -21.63 -18.57 1.41
N ALA A 318 -20.51 -19.18 1.00
CA ALA A 318 -20.47 -20.63 0.90
C ALA A 318 -20.84 -21.17 2.28
N LYS A 319 -21.75 -22.14 2.34
CA LYS A 319 -22.05 -22.81 3.62
C LYS A 319 -20.71 -23.26 4.21
N PRO A 320 -20.37 -22.84 5.43
CA PRO A 320 -19.12 -23.27 6.05
C PRO A 320 -19.07 -24.80 6.01
N GLN A 321 -18.23 -25.38 5.20
CA GLN A 321 -17.91 -26.79 5.34
C GLN A 321 -16.87 -26.86 6.44
N PRO A 322 -17.19 -27.48 7.59
CA PRO A 322 -16.19 -27.67 8.64
C PRO A 322 -14.99 -28.40 8.01
N ALA A 323 -13.83 -27.76 8.11
CA ALA A 323 -12.60 -28.39 7.64
C ALA A 323 -12.49 -29.78 8.29
N ARG A 324 -12.34 -30.83 7.49
CA ARG A 324 -12.12 -32.19 8.00
C ARG A 324 -10.69 -32.28 8.50
N ILE A 325 -10.45 -31.66 9.65
CA ILE A 325 -9.12 -31.66 10.28
C ILE A 325 -8.86 -33.06 10.84
N SER A 326 -7.69 -33.63 10.50
CA SER A 326 -7.30 -34.90 11.08
C SER A 326 -7.09 -34.76 12.59
N LEU A 327 -7.39 -35.81 13.36
CA LEU A 327 -7.20 -35.82 14.80
C LEU A 327 -5.73 -35.50 15.16
N GLN A 328 -4.78 -35.94 14.32
CA GLN A 328 -3.36 -35.68 14.51
C GLN A 328 -3.03 -34.19 14.41
N VAL A 329 -3.55 -33.48 13.42
CA VAL A 329 -3.36 -32.03 13.26
C VAL A 329 -4.03 -31.27 14.40
N ALA A 330 -5.26 -31.66 14.78
CA ALA A 330 -5.99 -31.03 15.88
C ALA A 330 -5.24 -31.19 17.22
N THR A 331 -4.73 -32.40 17.52
CA THR A 331 -3.98 -32.69 18.74
C THR A 331 -2.65 -31.91 18.75
N LEU A 332 -1.90 -31.90 17.64
CA LEU A 332 -0.63 -31.18 17.53
C LEU A 332 -0.86 -29.67 17.71
N GLY A 333 -1.84 -29.12 17.00
CA GLY A 333 -2.15 -27.69 17.08
C GLY A 333 -2.55 -27.24 18.50
N GLY A 334 -3.36 -28.05 19.19
CA GLY A 334 -3.71 -27.82 20.60
C GLY A 334 -2.48 -27.81 21.53
N LYS A 335 -1.60 -28.79 21.39
CA LYS A 335 -0.35 -28.85 22.20
C LYS A 335 0.57 -27.67 21.93
N VAL A 336 0.74 -27.27 20.67
CA VAL A 336 1.56 -26.09 20.35
C VAL A 336 0.93 -24.81 20.92
N TYR A 337 -0.40 -24.68 20.85
CA TYR A 337 -1.12 -23.56 21.45
C TYR A 337 -0.91 -23.47 22.96
N GLU A 338 -1.12 -24.56 23.67
CA GLU A 338 -0.91 -24.65 25.14
C GLU A 338 0.49 -24.24 25.55
N ASN A 339 1.51 -24.67 24.80
CA ASN A 339 2.91 -24.46 25.16
C ASN A 339 3.44 -23.07 24.77
N GLN A 340 2.94 -22.46 23.70
CA GLN A 340 3.55 -21.27 23.09
C GLN A 340 2.64 -20.04 23.07
N CYS A 341 1.31 -20.21 23.13
CA CYS A 341 0.37 -19.12 22.81
C CYS A 341 -0.56 -18.77 23.98
N LEU A 342 -0.96 -19.79 24.76
CA LEU A 342 -2.01 -19.71 25.79
C LEU A 342 -1.74 -18.61 26.81
N GLN A 343 -0.48 -18.47 27.26
CA GLN A 343 -0.12 -17.53 28.31
C GLN A 343 -0.48 -16.06 27.94
N CYS A 344 -0.39 -15.71 26.67
CA CYS A 344 -0.70 -14.36 26.19
C CYS A 344 -2.12 -14.25 25.61
N HIS A 345 -2.60 -15.30 24.92
CA HIS A 345 -3.84 -15.24 24.17
C HIS A 345 -5.06 -15.85 24.88
N GLY A 346 -4.86 -16.45 26.08
CA GLY A 346 -5.92 -17.04 26.89
C GLY A 346 -6.37 -18.44 26.45
N GLU A 347 -7.13 -19.13 27.29
CA GLU A 347 -7.55 -20.52 27.02
C GLU A 347 -8.53 -20.64 25.86
N GLN A 348 -9.36 -19.62 25.66
CA GLN A 348 -10.35 -19.56 24.61
C GLN A 348 -9.99 -18.57 23.49
N GLY A 349 -8.71 -18.16 23.42
CA GLY A 349 -8.26 -17.17 22.45
C GLY A 349 -8.88 -15.80 22.66
N GLU A 350 -9.28 -15.47 23.90
CA GLU A 350 -9.95 -14.22 24.29
C GLU A 350 -9.00 -13.02 24.32
N GLY A 351 -7.68 -13.27 24.36
CA GLY A 351 -6.67 -12.23 24.49
C GLY A 351 -6.65 -11.59 25.89
N MET A 352 -5.93 -10.49 26.03
CA MET A 352 -5.84 -9.76 27.30
C MET A 352 -5.95 -8.25 27.06
N LYS A 353 -6.54 -7.56 28.02
CA LYS A 353 -6.58 -6.09 28.09
C LYS A 353 -5.74 -5.58 29.28
N THR A 354 -5.17 -4.38 29.12
CA THR A 354 -4.52 -3.66 30.21
C THR A 354 -5.55 -3.19 31.23
N GLY A 355 -5.11 -2.74 32.40
CA GLY A 355 -5.98 -2.13 33.40
C GLY A 355 -6.71 -0.87 32.90
N SER A 356 -6.20 -0.21 31.85
CA SER A 356 -6.84 0.91 31.14
C SER A 356 -7.85 0.48 30.10
N GLY A 357 -8.01 -0.84 29.86
CA GLY A 357 -8.94 -1.39 28.86
C GLY A 357 -8.38 -1.50 27.43
N GLU A 358 -7.13 -1.13 27.23
CA GLU A 358 -6.44 -1.27 25.94
C GLU A 358 -6.06 -2.75 25.67
N VAL A 359 -5.90 -3.09 24.39
CA VAL A 359 -5.52 -4.43 23.97
C VAL A 359 -4.05 -4.65 24.29
N ALA A 360 -3.76 -5.46 25.31
CA ALA A 360 -2.40 -5.93 25.61
C ALA A 360 -1.98 -7.06 24.65
N TYR A 361 -2.80 -8.08 24.58
CA TYR A 361 -2.66 -9.17 23.61
C TYR A 361 -3.98 -9.37 22.87
N PRO A 362 -3.96 -9.41 21.53
CA PRO A 362 -5.20 -9.47 20.76
C PRO A 362 -5.95 -10.78 20.99
N ALA A 363 -7.27 -10.70 20.98
CA ALA A 363 -8.09 -11.89 20.88
C ALA A 363 -7.83 -12.60 19.55
N LEU A 364 -7.83 -13.93 19.58
CA LEU A 364 -7.75 -14.80 18.40
C LEU A 364 -9.14 -15.32 18.01
N ALA A 365 -10.04 -15.44 18.98
CA ALA A 365 -11.43 -15.77 18.76
C ALA A 365 -12.16 -14.61 18.07
N GLY A 366 -12.79 -14.87 16.92
CA GLY A 366 -13.52 -13.88 16.14
C GLY A 366 -12.68 -12.78 15.49
N ASN A 367 -11.34 -12.86 15.56
CA ASN A 367 -10.46 -11.85 15.00
C ASN A 367 -10.37 -11.97 13.47
N ARG A 368 -10.69 -10.89 12.76
CA ARG A 368 -10.70 -10.85 11.30
C ARG A 368 -9.33 -11.21 10.69
N ALA A 369 -8.23 -10.79 11.30
CA ALA A 369 -6.88 -11.14 10.84
C ALA A 369 -6.62 -12.66 10.88
N VAL A 370 -7.22 -13.38 11.86
CA VAL A 370 -7.15 -14.84 11.96
C VAL A 370 -8.02 -15.52 10.91
N LEU A 371 -9.13 -14.87 10.51
CA LEU A 371 -10.13 -15.44 9.62
C LEU A 371 -9.88 -15.16 8.14
N LEU A 372 -8.89 -14.33 7.78
CA LEU A 372 -8.54 -14.06 6.38
C LEU A 372 -8.35 -15.37 5.60
N ASN A 373 -8.83 -15.41 4.36
CA ASN A 373 -8.63 -16.59 3.51
C ASN A 373 -7.16 -16.87 3.24
N ASP A 374 -6.37 -15.83 3.03
CA ASP A 374 -4.92 -15.93 2.87
C ASP A 374 -4.25 -15.93 4.25
N PRO A 375 -3.54 -17.01 4.65
CA PRO A 375 -2.91 -17.12 5.95
C PRO A 375 -1.53 -16.44 6.03
N THR A 376 -1.06 -15.79 4.97
CA THR A 376 0.29 -15.23 4.88
C THR A 376 0.64 -14.37 6.10
N ASN A 377 -0.25 -13.45 6.49
CA ASN A 377 -0.01 -12.56 7.63
C ASN A 377 0.14 -13.33 8.96
N LEU A 378 -0.67 -14.35 9.18
CA LEU A 378 -0.56 -15.18 10.39
C LEU A 378 0.75 -15.96 10.41
N VAL A 379 1.13 -16.55 9.28
CA VAL A 379 2.40 -17.28 9.16
C VAL A 379 3.57 -16.32 9.40
N GLN A 380 3.55 -15.12 8.83
CA GLN A 380 4.56 -14.09 9.05
C GLN A 380 4.70 -13.75 10.55
N LEU A 381 3.57 -13.50 11.21
CA LEU A 381 3.56 -13.15 12.64
C LEU A 381 4.09 -14.27 13.51
N VAL A 382 3.74 -15.53 13.23
CA VAL A 382 4.27 -16.66 14.01
C VAL A 382 5.76 -16.89 13.74
N LEU A 383 6.19 -16.79 12.48
CA LEU A 383 7.59 -16.99 12.12
C LEU A 383 8.50 -15.90 12.70
N TYR A 384 8.15 -14.64 12.47
CA TYR A 384 9.07 -13.53 12.68
C TYR A 384 8.69 -12.64 13.87
N GLY A 385 7.54 -12.90 14.48
CA GLY A 385 7.04 -12.08 15.57
C GLY A 385 6.68 -10.67 15.12
N GLY A 386 6.66 -9.75 16.04
CA GLY A 386 6.45 -8.34 15.78
C GLY A 386 5.76 -7.60 16.90
N TYR A 387 5.57 -6.29 16.67
CA TYR A 387 4.89 -5.40 17.59
C TYR A 387 3.67 -4.79 16.91
N GLY A 388 2.64 -4.51 17.69
CA GLY A 388 1.58 -3.60 17.27
C GLY A 388 2.13 -2.18 17.06
N PRO A 389 1.36 -1.26 16.43
CA PRO A 389 1.79 0.12 16.29
C PRO A 389 1.91 0.79 17.66
N ALA A 390 3.02 1.51 17.88
CA ALA A 390 3.15 2.40 19.03
C ALA A 390 2.30 3.65 18.78
N THR A 391 1.27 3.84 19.59
CA THR A 391 0.34 4.97 19.49
C THR A 391 0.32 5.80 20.77
N GLN A 392 -0.27 7.00 20.71
CA GLN A 392 -0.38 7.87 21.90
C GLN A 392 -1.08 7.15 23.06
N GLY A 393 -2.13 6.35 22.79
CA GLY A 393 -2.83 5.58 23.80
C GLY A 393 -2.08 4.31 24.23
N HIS A 394 -1.19 3.77 23.36
CA HIS A 394 -0.44 2.55 23.62
C HIS A 394 1.02 2.68 23.16
N PRO A 395 1.86 3.48 23.87
CA PRO A 395 3.21 3.85 23.43
C PRO A 395 4.20 2.68 23.48
N ARG A 396 3.89 1.63 24.22
CA ARG A 396 4.74 0.44 24.38
C ARG A 396 3.92 -0.83 24.19
N PRO A 397 3.55 -1.17 22.95
CA PRO A 397 2.81 -2.38 22.67
C PRO A 397 3.64 -3.62 23.01
N PHE A 398 2.99 -4.65 23.52
CA PHE A 398 3.64 -5.92 23.74
C PHE A 398 3.97 -6.58 22.39
N GLY A 399 5.16 -7.20 22.31
CA GLY A 399 5.60 -7.91 21.13
C GLY A 399 5.18 -9.37 21.15
N MET A 400 4.91 -9.91 19.97
CA MET A 400 4.84 -11.36 19.76
C MET A 400 6.26 -11.88 19.49
N PRO A 401 6.78 -12.86 20.27
CA PRO A 401 8.09 -13.42 20.02
C PRO A 401 8.11 -14.25 18.72
N PRO A 402 9.23 -14.28 17.97
CA PRO A 402 9.37 -15.12 16.79
C PRO A 402 9.49 -16.60 17.15
N ALA A 403 8.81 -17.48 16.41
CA ALA A 403 8.93 -18.93 16.56
C ALA A 403 9.74 -19.58 15.41
N LEU A 404 10.52 -18.79 14.69
CA LEU A 404 11.27 -19.22 13.48
C LEU A 404 12.19 -20.41 13.76
N LEU A 405 12.85 -20.43 14.93
CA LEU A 405 13.80 -21.46 15.33
C LEU A 405 13.18 -22.58 16.17
N ASP A 406 12.01 -22.31 16.78
CA ASP A 406 11.42 -23.21 17.78
C ASP A 406 10.38 -24.15 17.16
N LEU A 407 9.69 -23.72 16.09
CA LEU A 407 8.61 -24.48 15.46
C LEU A 407 8.94 -24.85 14.00
N GLN A 408 8.65 -26.11 13.67
CA GLN A 408 8.72 -26.61 12.30
C GLN A 408 7.48 -26.18 11.51
N ASP A 409 7.54 -26.23 10.18
CA ASP A 409 6.42 -25.84 9.30
C ASP A 409 5.13 -26.61 9.63
N ARG A 410 5.23 -27.90 10.03
CA ARG A 410 4.09 -28.71 10.45
C ARG A 410 3.45 -28.22 11.75
N ASP A 411 4.28 -27.72 12.70
CA ASP A 411 3.83 -27.26 14.00
C ASP A 411 3.10 -25.91 13.85
N ILE A 412 3.67 -25.00 13.04
CA ILE A 412 3.03 -23.73 12.67
C ILE A 412 1.72 -23.96 11.92
N ALA A 413 1.72 -24.85 10.93
CA ALA A 413 0.50 -25.17 10.19
C ALA A 413 -0.60 -25.73 11.10
N ALA A 414 -0.23 -26.62 12.03
CA ALA A 414 -1.17 -27.23 12.98
C ALA A 414 -1.74 -26.19 13.97
N VAL A 415 -0.91 -25.32 14.57
CA VAL A 415 -1.40 -24.30 15.49
C VAL A 415 -2.24 -23.26 14.77
N LEU A 416 -1.86 -22.82 13.57
CA LEU A 416 -2.68 -21.89 12.79
C LEU A 416 -4.02 -22.51 12.38
N THR A 417 -4.05 -23.78 12.02
CA THR A 417 -5.30 -24.52 11.78
C THR A 417 -6.15 -24.57 13.05
N HIS A 418 -5.54 -24.82 14.22
CA HIS A 418 -6.23 -24.78 15.53
C HIS A 418 -6.88 -23.41 15.77
N LEU A 419 -6.13 -22.29 15.65
CA LEU A 419 -6.66 -20.93 15.84
C LEU A 419 -7.83 -20.63 14.91
N ARG A 420 -7.74 -21.06 13.66
CA ARG A 420 -8.69 -20.76 12.58
C ARG A 420 -10.00 -21.57 12.65
N THR A 421 -10.05 -22.61 13.50
CA THR A 421 -11.17 -23.56 13.55
C THR A 421 -11.73 -23.79 14.96
N ARG A 422 -11.18 -23.11 15.98
CA ARG A 422 -11.67 -23.18 17.37
C ARG A 422 -12.40 -21.91 17.77
N TRP A 423 -13.07 -21.93 18.90
CA TRP A 423 -13.72 -20.79 19.54
C TRP A 423 -14.72 -20.05 18.63
N GLY A 424 -15.43 -20.80 17.79
CA GLY A 424 -16.37 -20.24 16.80
C GLY A 424 -15.72 -19.76 15.50
N ASN A 425 -14.40 -19.79 15.38
CA ASN A 425 -13.70 -19.50 14.13
C ASN A 425 -13.98 -20.59 13.08
N GLN A 426 -14.27 -20.17 11.84
CA GLN A 426 -14.64 -21.06 10.73
C GLN A 426 -13.86 -20.70 9.46
N ALA A 427 -12.52 -20.85 9.52
CA ALA A 427 -11.67 -20.59 8.39
C ALA A 427 -10.95 -21.87 7.92
N SER A 428 -10.28 -21.78 6.78
CA SER A 428 -9.61 -22.92 6.14
C SER A 428 -8.39 -23.41 6.94
N GLU A 429 -8.06 -24.69 6.79
CA GLU A 429 -6.81 -25.29 7.25
C GLU A 429 -5.60 -24.59 6.63
N VAL A 430 -4.51 -24.51 7.38
CA VAL A 430 -3.19 -24.07 6.91
C VAL A 430 -2.31 -25.29 6.72
N THR A 431 -1.67 -25.40 5.55
CA THR A 431 -0.81 -26.53 5.23
C THR A 431 0.66 -26.25 5.48
N PRO A 432 1.48 -27.27 5.81
CA PRO A 432 2.93 -27.10 5.94
C PRO A 432 3.61 -26.52 4.69
N LEU A 433 3.07 -26.81 3.50
CA LEU A 433 3.58 -26.26 2.24
C LEU A 433 3.36 -24.74 2.15
N GLN A 434 2.23 -24.23 2.62
CA GLN A 434 1.98 -22.77 2.68
C GLN A 434 2.99 -22.12 3.63
N VAL A 435 3.23 -22.68 4.82
CA VAL A 435 4.23 -22.16 5.77
C VAL A 435 5.62 -22.16 5.14
N ASN A 436 6.02 -23.26 4.50
CA ASN A 436 7.32 -23.40 3.85
C ASN A 436 7.54 -22.34 2.75
N ARG A 437 6.54 -22.12 1.88
CA ARG A 437 6.62 -21.10 0.84
C ARG A 437 6.84 -19.70 1.40
N ILE A 438 6.17 -19.35 2.50
CA ILE A 438 6.29 -18.04 3.13
C ILE A 438 7.65 -17.90 3.81
N ARG A 439 8.12 -18.95 4.49
CA ARG A 439 9.46 -18.99 5.10
C ARG A 439 10.55 -18.82 4.04
N ALA A 440 10.46 -19.55 2.93
CA ALA A 440 11.43 -19.49 1.84
C ALA A 440 11.47 -18.12 1.14
N ALA A 441 10.34 -17.44 1.01
CA ALA A 441 10.26 -16.14 0.35
C ALA A 441 10.98 -15.00 1.08
N GLN A 442 11.36 -15.17 2.36
CA GLN A 442 12.11 -14.17 3.13
C GLN A 442 13.61 -14.50 3.26
N GLY A 443 14.03 -15.68 2.85
CA GLY A 443 15.43 -16.14 2.92
C GLY A 443 16.23 -15.96 1.63
N GLY A 444 15.64 -15.32 0.58
CA GLY A 444 16.27 -15.15 -0.71
C GLY A 444 16.76 -13.72 -0.99
#